data_8f79eeaec1f47ac3fb433442695b9f1b
#
_entry.id   8f79eeaec1f47ac3fb433442695b9f1b
#
_cell.length_a   1.000
_cell.length_b   1.000
_cell.length_c   1.000
_cell.angle_alpha   90.00
_cell.angle_beta   90.00
_cell.angle_gamma   90.00
#
_symmetry.space_group_name_H-M   'P 1'
#
loop_
_entity.id
_entity.type
_entity.pdbx_description
1 polymer ?
#
loop_
_entity_poly.entity_id
_entity_poly.type
_entity_poly.pdbx_seq_one_letter_code
_entity_poly.pdbx_strand_id
1 'polypeptide(L)'
;MSSNFLNDNLFSVHANSNKIFIETESQKYSFKEFDDLVNKIANLLIASGLSEGDRVLVKLEKSIFSFALYISTIRAGGIFIPVNTDYTASEIEYFIDNSMPYIFISNDKSLKEVKNKNLKTFSLNNDGSGTFNKNVRTQKTSFQSVKRKKDDIASILYTSGTTGRSKGAMLSHNNLFSNTRELLRIWKFNGNDVLLHALPIYHIHGLFVACNLCLLSGAKIFFIKKFQTETVIEYLPKSTVMMGVPTFYTRLIESNKLNIQITKNIRVFISGSAPLLSETHKEFESLTGHKILERYGMTETNMNTSNPYDGERRAGTVGFPLPGIKIRITDTEKNHKMASEKIGMIEIKGENVFEGYWKMSDKTKESFTDDGYFVTGDLGKFSSDGYLSIIGRNKDLIISGGLNIYPKEIEVVIDGINNVKETAVIGVTHKDFGEAVVAVVVADREKVSESSIMEIVQTKLAKFKQPKKIIFVNALPRNAMGKVQKQNLRNNYNKLFN
;
A
#
# COMPACT_ATOMS: atom_id res chain seq x y z
N MET A 1 28.92 20.04 -8.86
CA MET A 1 28.15 18.87 -9.25
C MET A 1 26.66 19.13 -8.99
N SER A 2 25.81 18.76 -9.93
CA SER A 2 24.34 18.86 -9.69
C SER A 2 23.96 17.81 -8.67
N SER A 3 23.27 18.18 -7.59
CA SER A 3 22.81 17.26 -6.55
C SER A 3 21.30 17.06 -6.70
N ASN A 4 20.88 15.81 -6.95
CA ASN A 4 19.49 15.39 -6.86
C ASN A 4 19.36 14.51 -5.63
N PHE A 5 18.69 15.00 -4.60
CA PHE A 5 18.73 14.38 -3.28
C PHE A 5 18.36 12.87 -3.30
N LEU A 6 17.24 12.51 -3.90
CA LEU A 6 16.79 11.12 -3.89
C LEU A 6 17.62 10.23 -4.83
N ASN A 7 18.05 10.78 -6.00
CA ASN A 7 18.94 10.05 -6.90
C ASN A 7 20.27 9.72 -6.23
N ASP A 8 20.90 10.72 -5.60
CA ASP A 8 22.27 10.58 -5.09
C ASP A 8 22.31 9.70 -3.82
N ASN A 9 21.27 9.75 -3.00
CA ASN A 9 21.23 8.99 -1.73
C ASN A 9 20.57 7.62 -1.84
N LEU A 10 19.85 7.33 -2.93
CA LEU A 10 19.11 6.08 -3.07
C LEU A 10 19.33 5.40 -4.43
N PHE A 11 19.05 6.08 -5.54
CA PHE A 11 18.95 5.40 -6.83
C PHE A 11 20.31 5.07 -7.45
N SER A 12 21.31 5.92 -7.28
CA SER A 12 22.63 5.74 -7.89
C SER A 12 23.65 5.02 -7.00
N VAL A 13 23.29 4.60 -5.80
CA VAL A 13 24.21 3.96 -4.83
C VAL A 13 24.89 2.73 -5.44
N HIS A 14 24.19 1.95 -6.25
CA HIS A 14 24.70 0.73 -6.90
C HIS A 14 24.72 0.83 -8.44
N ALA A 15 24.50 2.01 -9.04
CA ALA A 15 24.31 2.22 -10.48
C ALA A 15 25.41 1.60 -11.38
N ASN A 16 26.64 1.56 -10.91
CA ASN A 16 27.78 1.01 -11.67
C ASN A 16 28.03 -0.50 -11.43
N SER A 17 27.20 -1.17 -10.65
CA SER A 17 27.40 -2.57 -10.31
C SER A 17 26.92 -3.50 -11.41
N ASN A 18 27.75 -4.48 -11.78
CA ASN A 18 27.36 -5.56 -12.70
C ASN A 18 26.57 -6.70 -12.01
N LYS A 19 26.32 -6.60 -10.70
CA LYS A 19 25.48 -7.55 -9.97
C LYS A 19 24.06 -7.53 -10.54
N ILE A 20 23.45 -8.72 -10.67
CA ILE A 20 22.03 -8.82 -11.09
C ILE A 20 21.14 -8.14 -10.06
N PHE A 21 20.40 -7.16 -10.53
CA PHE A 21 19.44 -6.39 -9.75
C PHE A 21 18.02 -6.94 -9.90
N ILE A 22 17.57 -7.09 -11.14
CA ILE A 22 16.21 -7.51 -11.45
C ILE A 22 16.26 -8.78 -12.29
N GLU A 23 15.48 -9.77 -11.89
CA GLU A 23 15.19 -10.96 -12.67
C GLU A 23 13.68 -11.08 -12.87
N THR A 24 13.25 -11.07 -14.12
CA THR A 24 11.88 -11.36 -14.55
C THR A 24 11.79 -12.82 -15.00
N GLU A 25 10.64 -13.28 -15.39
CA GLU A 25 10.45 -14.63 -15.95
C GLU A 25 11.29 -14.88 -17.23
N SER A 26 11.64 -13.81 -17.97
CA SER A 26 12.30 -13.92 -19.27
C SER A 26 13.66 -13.24 -19.37
N GLN A 27 14.00 -12.32 -18.48
CA GLN A 27 15.17 -11.44 -18.62
C GLN A 27 15.80 -11.13 -17.25
N LYS A 28 17.11 -10.85 -17.29
CA LYS A 28 17.88 -10.38 -16.14
C LYS A 28 18.53 -9.05 -16.47
N TYR A 29 18.58 -8.18 -15.49
CA TYR A 29 19.22 -6.87 -15.59
C TYR A 29 20.17 -6.67 -14.40
N SER A 30 21.42 -6.31 -14.68
CA SER A 30 22.32 -5.79 -13.66
C SER A 30 21.88 -4.39 -13.23
N PHE A 31 22.42 -3.90 -12.10
CA PHE A 31 22.21 -2.51 -11.69
C PHE A 31 22.65 -1.55 -12.79
N LYS A 32 23.79 -1.82 -13.44
CA LYS A 32 24.32 -0.99 -14.53
C LYS A 32 23.38 -0.95 -15.74
N GLU A 33 22.91 -2.09 -16.21
CA GLU A 33 22.00 -2.16 -17.36
C GLU A 33 20.66 -1.47 -17.06
N PHE A 34 20.18 -1.60 -15.82
CA PHE A 34 18.98 -0.89 -15.38
C PHE A 34 19.21 0.62 -15.29
N ASP A 35 20.38 1.07 -14.79
CA ASP A 35 20.73 2.49 -14.76
C ASP A 35 20.91 3.08 -16.17
N ASP A 36 21.50 2.33 -17.09
CA ASP A 36 21.59 2.71 -18.51
C ASP A 36 20.18 2.93 -19.12
N LEU A 37 19.21 2.07 -18.79
CA LEU A 37 17.80 2.26 -19.20
C LEU A 37 17.21 3.50 -18.57
N VAL A 38 17.42 3.72 -17.26
CA VAL A 38 16.97 4.92 -16.54
C VAL A 38 17.53 6.19 -17.20
N ASN A 39 18.81 6.20 -17.57
CA ASN A 39 19.44 7.35 -18.22
C ASN A 39 18.84 7.61 -19.61
N LYS A 40 18.58 6.57 -20.38
CA LYS A 40 17.91 6.72 -21.70
C LYS A 40 16.54 7.34 -21.56
N ILE A 41 15.75 6.87 -20.59
CA ILE A 41 14.41 7.41 -20.35
C ILE A 41 14.48 8.88 -19.87
N ALA A 42 15.42 9.21 -18.96
CA ALA A 42 15.61 10.59 -18.50
C ALA A 42 15.97 11.53 -19.65
N ASN A 43 16.87 11.09 -20.57
CA ASN A 43 17.18 11.84 -21.79
C ASN A 43 15.94 12.04 -22.67
N LEU A 44 15.11 11.02 -22.86
CA LEU A 44 13.86 11.15 -23.62
C LEU A 44 12.92 12.17 -22.99
N LEU A 45 12.74 12.15 -21.65
CA LEU A 45 11.86 13.09 -20.94
C LEU A 45 12.32 14.53 -21.13
N ILE A 46 13.62 14.81 -20.96
CA ILE A 46 14.20 16.16 -21.19
C ILE A 46 14.10 16.57 -22.66
N ALA A 47 14.47 15.69 -23.60
CA ALA A 47 14.34 15.96 -25.03
C ALA A 47 12.89 16.20 -25.45
N SER A 48 11.94 15.72 -24.67
CA SER A 48 10.51 15.97 -24.82
C SER A 48 10.04 17.30 -24.27
N GLY A 49 10.92 18.05 -23.60
CA GLY A 49 10.62 19.36 -23.02
C GLY A 49 10.23 19.33 -21.53
N LEU A 50 10.41 18.19 -20.84
CA LEU A 50 10.14 18.11 -19.41
C LEU A 50 11.03 19.10 -18.65
N SER A 51 10.43 19.90 -17.78
CA SER A 51 11.07 20.87 -16.91
C SER A 51 11.00 20.46 -15.43
N GLU A 52 11.77 21.12 -14.58
CA GLU A 52 11.74 20.87 -13.12
C GLU A 52 10.32 21.05 -12.55
N GLY A 53 9.87 20.07 -11.77
CA GLY A 53 8.56 20.09 -11.14
C GLY A 53 7.40 19.72 -12.09
N ASP A 54 7.65 19.45 -13.37
CA ASP A 54 6.63 18.92 -14.26
C ASP A 54 6.20 17.52 -13.86
N ARG A 55 4.94 17.21 -14.10
CA ARG A 55 4.31 15.94 -13.73
C ARG A 55 4.34 14.99 -14.90
N VAL A 56 4.76 13.74 -14.61
CA VAL A 56 4.69 12.63 -15.56
C VAL A 56 3.65 11.64 -15.02
N LEU A 57 2.51 11.58 -15.69
CA LEU A 57 1.43 10.64 -15.38
C LEU A 57 1.69 9.30 -16.09
N VAL A 58 1.62 8.20 -15.36
CA VAL A 58 1.96 6.87 -15.88
C VAL A 58 0.86 5.87 -15.55
N LYS A 59 0.17 5.36 -16.58
CA LYS A 59 -0.81 4.26 -16.50
C LYS A 59 -0.27 3.06 -17.27
N LEU A 60 0.60 2.30 -16.65
CA LEU A 60 1.28 1.15 -17.25
C LEU A 60 1.21 -0.08 -16.36
N GLU A 61 1.14 -1.24 -16.99
CA GLU A 61 1.37 -2.51 -16.31
C GLU A 61 2.77 -2.56 -15.71
N LYS A 62 2.90 -3.37 -14.65
CA LYS A 62 4.19 -3.60 -14.00
C LYS A 62 5.19 -4.21 -14.99
N SER A 63 6.26 -3.49 -15.23
CA SER A 63 7.34 -3.85 -16.14
C SER A 63 8.63 -3.15 -15.76
N ILE A 64 9.73 -3.55 -16.36
CA ILE A 64 11.04 -2.88 -16.22
C ILE A 64 10.94 -1.40 -16.60
N PHE A 65 10.18 -1.07 -17.65
CA PHE A 65 10.01 0.31 -18.10
C PHE A 65 9.19 1.16 -17.12
N SER A 66 8.12 0.60 -16.55
CA SER A 66 7.32 1.35 -15.57
C SER A 66 8.09 1.59 -14.26
N PHE A 67 8.98 0.68 -13.88
CA PHE A 67 9.89 0.89 -12.74
C PHE A 67 10.99 1.90 -13.09
N ALA A 68 11.63 1.78 -14.25
CA ALA A 68 12.65 2.74 -14.70
C ALA A 68 12.09 4.17 -14.85
N LEU A 69 10.83 4.32 -15.31
CA LEU A 69 10.13 5.61 -15.44
C LEU A 69 10.04 6.36 -14.11
N TYR A 70 9.79 5.66 -13.00
CA TYR A 70 9.81 6.27 -11.68
C TYR A 70 11.13 6.98 -11.40
N ILE A 71 12.23 6.26 -11.55
CA ILE A 71 13.56 6.80 -11.25
C ILE A 71 13.96 7.88 -12.25
N SER A 72 13.70 7.63 -13.54
CA SER A 72 14.04 8.57 -14.63
C SER A 72 13.31 9.90 -14.50
N THR A 73 12.03 9.87 -14.11
CA THR A 73 11.24 11.09 -13.89
C THR A 73 11.88 11.94 -12.79
N ILE A 74 12.23 11.33 -11.67
CA ILE A 74 12.85 12.03 -10.53
C ILE A 74 14.26 12.50 -10.90
N ARG A 75 15.03 11.68 -11.60
CA ARG A 75 16.39 12.02 -12.09
C ARG A 75 16.35 13.19 -13.05
N ALA A 76 15.31 13.28 -13.89
CA ALA A 76 15.04 14.40 -14.80
C ALA A 76 14.41 15.63 -14.11
N GLY A 77 14.24 15.61 -12.79
CA GLY A 77 13.69 16.73 -12.01
C GLY A 77 12.16 16.80 -11.99
N GLY A 78 11.46 15.86 -12.60
CA GLY A 78 9.99 15.80 -12.66
C GLY A 78 9.35 15.15 -11.43
N ILE A 79 8.03 15.18 -11.38
CA ILE A 79 7.18 14.58 -10.36
C ILE A 79 6.50 13.33 -10.95
N PHE A 80 6.73 12.17 -10.36
CA PHE A 80 6.19 10.90 -10.83
C PHE A 80 4.78 10.65 -10.31
N ILE A 81 3.83 10.33 -11.19
CA ILE A 81 2.43 10.05 -10.85
C ILE A 81 2.01 8.69 -11.42
N PRO A 82 2.19 7.59 -10.68
CA PRO A 82 1.70 6.29 -11.11
C PRO A 82 0.21 6.15 -10.78
N VAL A 83 -0.55 5.56 -11.70
CA VAL A 83 -1.95 5.25 -11.48
C VAL A 83 -2.26 3.80 -11.86
N ASN A 84 -3.29 3.24 -11.20
CA ASN A 84 -3.74 1.88 -11.47
C ASN A 84 -4.24 1.75 -12.92
N THR A 85 -3.86 0.65 -13.57
CA THR A 85 -4.28 0.34 -14.93
C THR A 85 -5.77 0.06 -15.06
N ASP A 86 -6.46 -0.31 -13.96
CA ASP A 86 -7.89 -0.57 -13.91
C ASP A 86 -8.76 0.70 -13.88
N TYR A 87 -8.14 1.89 -13.69
CA TYR A 87 -8.91 3.13 -13.72
C TYR A 87 -9.54 3.37 -15.09
N THR A 88 -10.81 3.76 -15.04
CA THR A 88 -11.64 4.09 -16.22
C THR A 88 -11.14 5.35 -16.93
N ALA A 89 -11.60 5.55 -18.17
CA ALA A 89 -11.27 6.77 -18.93
C ALA A 89 -11.68 8.05 -18.16
N SER A 90 -12.85 8.05 -17.50
CA SER A 90 -13.31 9.20 -16.71
C SER A 90 -12.43 9.52 -15.51
N GLU A 91 -11.90 8.49 -14.83
CA GLU A 91 -10.96 8.69 -13.73
C GLU A 91 -9.61 9.19 -14.22
N ILE A 92 -9.14 8.72 -15.37
CA ILE A 92 -7.91 9.21 -16.00
C ILE A 92 -8.04 10.67 -16.42
N GLU A 93 -9.17 11.07 -17.03
CA GLU A 93 -9.42 12.49 -17.33
C GLU A 93 -9.38 13.35 -16.06
N TYR A 94 -9.99 12.88 -14.96
CA TYR A 94 -9.87 13.57 -13.67
C TYR A 94 -8.41 13.74 -13.22
N PHE A 95 -7.57 12.70 -13.33
CA PHE A 95 -6.16 12.81 -12.94
C PHE A 95 -5.38 13.74 -13.86
N ILE A 96 -5.69 13.76 -15.16
CA ILE A 96 -5.10 14.70 -16.11
C ILE A 96 -5.48 16.14 -15.75
N ASP A 97 -6.76 16.42 -15.53
CA ASP A 97 -7.23 17.76 -15.20
C ASP A 97 -6.70 18.24 -13.85
N ASN A 98 -6.64 17.36 -12.86
CA ASN A 98 -6.18 17.71 -11.51
C ASN A 98 -4.66 17.88 -11.44
N SER A 99 -3.88 16.91 -11.94
CA SER A 99 -2.42 16.97 -11.87
C SER A 99 -1.79 17.84 -12.93
N MET A 100 -2.50 18.11 -14.06
CA MET A 100 -1.99 18.82 -15.23
C MET A 100 -0.59 18.29 -15.64
N PRO A 101 -0.50 17.00 -16.04
CA PRO A 101 0.78 16.42 -16.38
C PRO A 101 1.33 17.04 -17.67
N TYR A 102 2.64 17.20 -17.74
CA TYR A 102 3.32 17.59 -18.97
C TYR A 102 3.40 16.41 -19.96
N ILE A 103 3.64 15.20 -19.41
CA ILE A 103 3.71 13.97 -20.19
C ILE A 103 2.74 12.93 -19.59
N PHE A 104 2.00 12.24 -20.46
CA PHE A 104 1.22 11.06 -20.11
C PHE A 104 1.71 9.84 -20.88
N ILE A 105 2.01 8.76 -20.16
CA ILE A 105 2.51 7.51 -20.73
C ILE A 105 1.52 6.39 -20.41
N SER A 106 0.99 5.74 -21.45
CA SER A 106 0.02 4.66 -21.30
C SER A 106 0.06 3.74 -22.53
N ASN A 107 -0.80 2.72 -22.57
CA ASN A 107 -0.98 1.91 -23.77
C ASN A 107 -1.80 2.67 -24.84
N ASP A 108 -1.71 2.20 -26.11
CA ASP A 108 -2.39 2.82 -27.23
C ASP A 108 -3.92 2.95 -27.03
N LYS A 109 -4.55 1.96 -26.38
CA LYS A 109 -5.99 1.99 -26.09
C LYS A 109 -6.35 3.16 -25.19
N SER A 110 -5.68 3.28 -24.05
CA SER A 110 -5.95 4.37 -23.10
C SER A 110 -5.64 5.74 -23.67
N LEU A 111 -4.60 5.88 -24.51
CA LEU A 111 -4.27 7.16 -25.16
C LEU A 111 -5.34 7.62 -26.15
N LYS A 112 -6.02 6.69 -26.84
CA LYS A 112 -7.14 7.04 -27.76
C LYS A 112 -8.34 7.62 -27.01
N GLU A 113 -8.52 7.27 -25.74
CA GLU A 113 -9.63 7.72 -24.91
C GLU A 113 -9.39 9.12 -24.30
N VAL A 114 -8.15 9.66 -24.36
CA VAL A 114 -7.80 10.98 -23.80
C VAL A 114 -8.32 12.10 -24.69
N LYS A 115 -9.05 13.05 -24.08
CA LYS A 115 -9.65 14.19 -24.77
C LYS A 115 -8.68 15.33 -25.04
N ASN A 116 -7.74 15.58 -24.11
CA ASN A 116 -6.77 16.66 -24.22
C ASN A 116 -5.72 16.36 -25.30
N LYS A 117 -5.92 16.92 -26.49
CA LYS A 117 -5.03 16.73 -27.65
C LYS A 117 -3.69 17.47 -27.57
N ASN A 118 -3.56 18.44 -26.65
CA ASN A 118 -2.32 19.19 -26.44
C ASN A 118 -1.38 18.50 -25.43
N LEU A 119 -1.84 17.44 -24.76
CA LEU A 119 -1.05 16.66 -23.82
C LEU A 119 0.01 15.85 -24.57
N LYS A 120 1.27 15.97 -24.18
CA LYS A 120 2.34 15.15 -24.73
C LYS A 120 2.17 13.70 -24.28
N THR A 121 2.10 12.78 -25.23
CA THR A 121 1.83 11.38 -24.92
C THR A 121 2.86 10.44 -25.54
N PHE A 122 3.13 9.33 -24.85
CA PHE A 122 3.87 8.20 -25.38
C PHE A 122 3.12 6.91 -25.13
N SER A 123 3.08 6.06 -26.15
CA SER A 123 2.48 4.73 -26.00
C SER A 123 3.53 3.70 -25.65
N LEU A 124 3.17 2.82 -24.70
CA LEU A 124 3.91 1.62 -24.33
C LEU A 124 2.92 0.50 -24.04
N ASN A 125 2.86 -0.47 -24.93
CA ASN A 125 1.99 -1.64 -24.81
C ASN A 125 2.66 -2.77 -24.00
N ASN A 126 1.88 -3.76 -23.58
CA ASN A 126 2.36 -4.87 -22.74
C ASN A 126 3.40 -5.78 -23.43
N ASP A 127 3.44 -5.79 -24.74
CA ASP A 127 4.43 -6.48 -25.58
C ASP A 127 5.72 -5.67 -25.79
N GLY A 128 5.80 -4.46 -25.20
CA GLY A 128 6.92 -3.54 -25.35
C GLY A 128 6.86 -2.69 -26.64
N SER A 129 5.84 -2.84 -27.47
CA SER A 129 5.62 -1.97 -28.64
C SER A 129 5.15 -0.57 -28.23
N GLY A 130 5.22 0.38 -29.15
CA GLY A 130 4.74 1.74 -28.94
C GLY A 130 5.83 2.80 -29.16
N THR A 131 5.40 4.06 -29.17
CA THR A 131 6.27 5.21 -29.44
C THR A 131 7.30 5.42 -28.35
N PHE A 132 6.98 5.09 -27.08
CA PHE A 132 7.91 5.25 -25.95
C PHE A 132 9.19 4.44 -26.15
N ASN A 133 9.06 3.13 -26.29
CA ASN A 133 10.22 2.24 -26.42
C ASN A 133 11.05 2.54 -27.68
N LYS A 134 10.38 2.86 -28.80
CA LYS A 134 11.04 3.28 -30.05
C LYS A 134 11.96 4.51 -29.82
N ASN A 135 11.47 5.51 -29.08
CA ASN A 135 12.24 6.72 -28.79
C ASN A 135 13.31 6.50 -27.71
N VAL A 136 13.07 5.65 -26.70
CA VAL A 136 14.07 5.32 -25.65
C VAL A 136 15.31 4.66 -26.24
N ARG A 137 15.13 3.76 -27.25
CA ARG A 137 16.26 3.03 -27.88
C ARG A 137 17.31 3.94 -28.52
N THR A 138 16.93 5.12 -28.97
CA THR A 138 17.81 6.09 -29.63
C THR A 138 18.55 7.02 -28.66
N GLN A 139 18.23 6.96 -27.37
CA GLN A 139 18.79 7.86 -26.36
C GLN A 139 20.16 7.37 -25.84
N LYS A 140 20.94 8.32 -25.31
CA LYS A 140 22.24 8.06 -24.67
C LYS A 140 22.07 7.36 -23.32
N THR A 141 23.04 6.54 -22.94
CA THR A 141 23.11 5.84 -21.64
C THR A 141 23.72 6.70 -20.53
N SER A 142 24.22 7.88 -20.84
CA SER A 142 24.72 8.85 -19.86
C SER A 142 23.72 9.98 -19.67
N PHE A 143 23.49 10.39 -18.43
CA PHE A 143 22.60 11.51 -18.07
C PHE A 143 23.13 12.23 -16.83
N GLN A 144 23.08 13.56 -16.85
CA GLN A 144 23.38 14.37 -15.67
C GLN A 144 22.08 14.71 -14.95
N SER A 145 21.94 14.25 -13.72
CA SER A 145 20.73 14.47 -12.91
C SER A 145 20.42 15.95 -12.73
N VAL A 146 19.15 16.31 -12.87
CA VAL A 146 18.65 17.66 -12.59
C VAL A 146 18.65 17.91 -11.09
N LYS A 147 19.06 19.09 -10.65
CA LYS A 147 19.12 19.46 -9.22
C LYS A 147 17.76 19.41 -8.56
N ARG A 148 17.66 18.69 -7.44
CA ARG A 148 16.46 18.67 -6.61
C ARG A 148 16.84 18.61 -5.13
N LYS A 149 16.14 19.38 -4.31
CA LYS A 149 16.35 19.44 -2.86
C LYS A 149 15.57 18.33 -2.16
N LYS A 150 15.89 18.09 -0.90
CA LYS A 150 15.20 17.06 -0.07
C LYS A 150 13.70 17.34 0.10
N ASP A 151 13.30 18.60 0.12
CA ASP A 151 11.91 19.02 0.36
C ASP A 151 11.11 19.20 -0.95
N ASP A 152 11.76 19.04 -2.12
CA ASP A 152 11.07 19.05 -3.41
C ASP A 152 10.16 17.82 -3.53
N ILE A 153 9.03 17.99 -4.23
CA ILE A 153 8.09 16.89 -4.46
C ILE A 153 8.67 15.91 -5.49
N ALA A 154 8.74 14.63 -5.10
CA ALA A 154 9.21 13.53 -5.93
C ALA A 154 8.05 12.79 -6.60
N SER A 155 6.94 12.64 -5.90
CA SER A 155 5.79 11.90 -6.42
C SER A 155 4.47 12.41 -5.86
N ILE A 156 3.41 12.24 -6.65
CA ILE A 156 2.02 12.42 -6.20
C ILE A 156 1.31 11.09 -6.36
N LEU A 157 0.82 10.53 -5.25
CA LEU A 157 0.00 9.33 -5.27
C LEU A 157 -1.46 9.65 -5.01
N TYR A 158 -2.33 9.27 -5.95
CA TYR A 158 -3.76 9.42 -5.77
C TYR A 158 -4.33 8.34 -4.86
N THR A 159 -4.96 8.79 -3.77
CA THR A 159 -5.66 7.91 -2.82
C THR A 159 -7.14 7.85 -3.16
N SER A 160 -7.74 6.68 -3.10
CA SER A 160 -9.21 6.55 -3.15
C SER A 160 -9.78 7.18 -1.88
N GLY A 161 -10.15 8.44 -1.98
CA GLY A 161 -10.82 9.16 -0.90
C GLY A 161 -12.14 8.46 -0.54
N THR A 162 -12.43 8.43 0.75
CA THR A 162 -13.64 7.76 1.29
C THR A 162 -14.88 8.63 1.19
N THR A 163 -14.70 9.90 0.81
CA THR A 163 -15.73 10.94 0.82
C THR A 163 -15.84 11.70 -0.50
N GLY A 164 -15.38 11.15 -1.62
CA GLY A 164 -15.43 11.83 -2.91
C GLY A 164 -14.31 11.46 -3.86
N ARG A 165 -13.89 12.42 -4.66
CA ARG A 165 -12.81 12.25 -5.66
C ARG A 165 -11.47 11.94 -5.02
N SER A 166 -10.64 11.16 -5.70
CA SER A 166 -9.27 10.82 -5.27
C SER A 166 -8.44 12.07 -5.00
N LYS A 167 -7.63 12.03 -3.93
CA LYS A 167 -6.73 13.12 -3.53
C LYS A 167 -5.29 12.75 -3.85
N GLY A 168 -4.54 13.68 -4.42
CA GLY A 168 -3.12 13.48 -4.71
C GLY A 168 -2.26 13.81 -3.50
N ALA A 169 -1.72 12.80 -2.81
CA ALA A 169 -0.77 13.00 -1.71
C ALA A 169 0.62 13.32 -2.27
N MET A 170 1.18 14.46 -1.87
CA MET A 170 2.50 14.94 -2.29
C MET A 170 3.59 14.35 -1.40
N LEU A 171 4.50 13.57 -1.99
CA LEU A 171 5.63 12.97 -1.29
C LEU A 171 6.93 13.64 -1.75
N SER A 172 7.68 14.20 -0.79
CA SER A 172 8.97 14.81 -1.06
C SER A 172 10.07 13.75 -1.24
N HIS A 173 11.21 14.18 -1.76
CA HIS A 173 12.41 13.34 -1.83
C HIS A 173 12.80 12.81 -0.45
N ASN A 174 12.68 13.63 0.60
CA ASN A 174 13.00 13.23 1.96
C ASN A 174 11.99 12.25 2.55
N ASN A 175 10.68 12.41 2.29
CA ASN A 175 9.69 11.46 2.78
C ASN A 175 10.00 10.03 2.29
N LEU A 176 10.39 9.88 1.02
CA LEU A 176 10.72 8.59 0.43
C LEU A 176 12.05 8.04 0.95
N PHE A 177 13.08 8.88 1.05
CA PHE A 177 14.41 8.46 1.49
C PHE A 177 14.46 8.10 2.97
N SER A 178 13.94 8.98 3.86
CA SER A 178 13.97 8.76 5.31
C SER A 178 13.27 7.45 5.69
N ASN A 179 12.11 7.20 5.10
CA ASN A 179 11.37 5.97 5.37
C ASN A 179 12.11 4.72 4.87
N THR A 180 12.66 4.77 3.65
CA THR A 180 13.47 3.65 3.09
C THR A 180 14.68 3.36 3.97
N ARG A 181 15.40 4.39 4.42
CA ARG A 181 16.58 4.26 5.29
C ARG A 181 16.24 3.56 6.62
N GLU A 182 15.16 3.97 7.27
CA GLU A 182 14.76 3.36 8.54
C GLU A 182 14.28 1.91 8.36
N LEU A 183 13.52 1.63 7.30
CA LEU A 183 13.09 0.25 7.00
C LEU A 183 14.28 -0.67 6.66
N LEU A 184 15.27 -0.17 5.92
CA LEU A 184 16.50 -0.91 5.64
C LEU A 184 17.17 -1.34 6.96
N ARG A 185 17.28 -0.41 7.91
CA ARG A 185 17.92 -0.63 9.20
C ARG A 185 17.14 -1.64 10.06
N ILE A 186 15.84 -1.43 10.26
CA ILE A 186 15.04 -2.25 11.19
C ILE A 186 14.73 -3.64 10.64
N TRP A 187 14.62 -3.81 9.32
CA TRP A 187 14.42 -5.12 8.68
C TRP A 187 15.73 -5.79 8.29
N LYS A 188 16.87 -5.17 8.61
CA LYS A 188 18.23 -5.65 8.31
C LYS A 188 18.42 -6.01 6.84
N PHE A 189 17.85 -5.20 5.95
CA PHE A 189 18.01 -5.40 4.51
C PHE A 189 19.46 -5.18 4.10
N ASN A 190 19.96 -6.06 3.24
CA ASN A 190 21.35 -5.98 2.78
C ASN A 190 21.51 -6.52 1.35
N GLY A 191 22.69 -6.35 0.78
CA GLY A 191 22.99 -6.75 -0.60
C GLY A 191 22.86 -8.24 -0.91
N ASN A 192 22.82 -9.12 0.07
CA ASN A 192 22.62 -10.55 -0.16
C ASN A 192 21.14 -10.96 -0.23
N ASP A 193 20.24 -10.02 0.04
CA ASP A 193 18.83 -10.32 -0.04
C ASP A 193 18.35 -10.52 -1.47
N VAL A 194 17.34 -11.38 -1.59
CA VAL A 194 16.59 -11.65 -2.81
C VAL A 194 15.11 -11.47 -2.49
N LEU A 195 14.56 -10.37 -2.96
CA LEU A 195 13.15 -10.03 -2.72
C LEU A 195 12.25 -10.70 -3.76
N LEU A 196 11.30 -11.50 -3.31
CA LEU A 196 10.19 -11.98 -4.13
C LEU A 196 9.12 -10.88 -4.18
N HIS A 197 9.00 -10.24 -5.35
CA HIS A 197 8.18 -9.05 -5.54
C HIS A 197 7.03 -9.29 -6.52
N ALA A 198 5.84 -9.55 -5.99
CA ALA A 198 4.60 -9.71 -6.78
C ALA A 198 3.59 -8.55 -6.58
N LEU A 199 3.97 -7.51 -5.81
CA LEU A 199 3.13 -6.35 -5.54
C LEU A 199 3.02 -5.41 -6.75
N PRO A 200 1.91 -4.67 -6.92
CA PRO A 200 1.81 -3.62 -7.93
C PRO A 200 2.72 -2.43 -7.59
N ILE A 201 3.28 -1.79 -8.62
CA ILE A 201 4.20 -0.65 -8.46
C ILE A 201 3.57 0.73 -8.70
N TYR A 202 2.25 0.81 -8.74
CA TYR A 202 1.51 2.07 -8.64
C TYR A 202 1.12 2.39 -7.19
N HIS A 203 1.53 1.54 -6.24
CA HIS A 203 1.28 1.68 -4.81
C HIS A 203 2.57 1.81 -4.02
N ILE A 204 2.46 2.54 -2.90
CA ILE A 204 3.58 2.80 -1.99
C ILE A 204 4.30 1.52 -1.55
N HIS A 205 3.56 0.46 -1.20
CA HIS A 205 4.13 -0.81 -0.74
C HIS A 205 5.03 -1.47 -1.79
N GLY A 206 4.56 -1.58 -3.02
CA GLY A 206 5.34 -2.21 -4.08
C GLY A 206 6.47 -1.33 -4.62
N LEU A 207 6.23 -0.02 -4.75
CA LEU A 207 7.22 0.87 -5.36
C LEU A 207 8.16 1.49 -4.31
N PHE A 208 7.63 2.27 -3.36
CA PHE A 208 8.48 3.07 -2.48
C PHE A 208 9.02 2.29 -1.26
N VAL A 209 8.37 1.19 -0.88
CA VAL A 209 8.92 0.31 0.15
C VAL A 209 9.77 -0.78 -0.49
N ALA A 210 9.17 -1.67 -1.25
CA ALA A 210 9.84 -2.87 -1.75
C ALA A 210 10.98 -2.58 -2.73
N CYS A 211 10.71 -1.77 -3.78
CA CYS A 211 11.75 -1.46 -4.78
C CYS A 211 12.85 -0.54 -4.23
N ASN A 212 12.49 0.50 -3.45
CA ASN A 212 13.48 1.41 -2.89
C ASN A 212 14.44 0.71 -1.91
N LEU A 213 13.94 -0.23 -1.10
CA LEU A 213 14.79 -1.05 -0.23
C LEU A 213 15.85 -1.82 -1.02
N CYS A 214 15.46 -2.42 -2.14
CA CYS A 214 16.40 -3.16 -2.97
C CYS A 214 17.40 -2.25 -3.69
N LEU A 215 16.95 -1.06 -4.14
CA LEU A 215 17.85 -0.06 -4.72
C LEU A 215 18.90 0.39 -3.71
N LEU A 216 18.49 0.71 -2.49
CA LEU A 216 19.40 1.23 -1.45
C LEU A 216 20.32 0.13 -0.90
N SER A 217 19.83 -1.09 -0.71
CA SER A 217 20.62 -2.19 -0.15
C SER A 217 21.53 -2.91 -1.13
N GLY A 218 21.30 -2.76 -2.44
CA GLY A 218 21.94 -3.58 -3.46
C GLY A 218 21.38 -5.02 -3.54
N ALA A 219 20.17 -5.25 -3.03
CA ALA A 219 19.48 -6.54 -3.07
C ALA A 219 18.93 -6.84 -4.46
N LYS A 220 18.79 -8.13 -4.77
CA LYS A 220 18.16 -8.61 -5.99
C LYS A 220 16.63 -8.64 -5.86
N ILE A 221 15.94 -8.47 -6.99
CA ILE A 221 14.47 -8.59 -7.07
C ILE A 221 14.10 -9.68 -8.06
N PHE A 222 13.30 -10.67 -7.63
CA PHE A 222 12.46 -11.45 -8.54
C PHE A 222 11.20 -10.64 -8.84
N PHE A 223 11.17 -10.03 -10.03
CA PHE A 223 10.16 -9.03 -10.40
C PHE A 223 9.01 -9.67 -11.16
N ILE A 224 8.10 -10.30 -10.42
CA ILE A 224 6.94 -11.00 -10.95
C ILE A 224 5.86 -10.00 -11.32
N LYS A 225 5.29 -10.11 -12.51
CA LYS A 225 4.32 -9.15 -13.07
C LYS A 225 3.10 -8.96 -12.17
N LYS A 226 2.53 -10.07 -11.67
CA LYS A 226 1.41 -10.09 -10.71
C LYS A 226 1.47 -11.36 -9.85
N PHE A 227 0.81 -11.34 -8.72
CA PHE A 227 0.72 -12.51 -7.86
C PHE A 227 -0.04 -13.65 -8.55
N GLN A 228 0.64 -14.77 -8.69
CA GLN A 228 0.10 -16.08 -9.07
C GLN A 228 0.70 -17.10 -8.11
N THR A 229 -0.13 -17.92 -7.49
CA THR A 229 0.29 -18.81 -6.40
C THR A 229 1.39 -19.76 -6.85
N GLU A 230 1.25 -20.36 -8.01
CA GLU A 230 2.21 -21.34 -8.58
C GLU A 230 3.58 -20.68 -8.82
N THR A 231 3.58 -19.50 -9.45
CA THR A 231 4.81 -18.74 -9.69
C THR A 231 5.49 -18.35 -8.39
N VAL A 232 4.73 -17.87 -7.40
CA VAL A 232 5.30 -17.51 -6.09
C VAL A 232 5.90 -18.73 -5.40
N ILE A 233 5.22 -19.86 -5.38
CA ILE A 233 5.70 -21.13 -4.80
C ILE A 233 7.03 -21.57 -5.46
N GLU A 234 7.16 -21.42 -6.79
CA GLU A 234 8.38 -21.75 -7.52
C GLU A 234 9.58 -20.87 -7.12
N TYR A 235 9.32 -19.57 -6.85
CA TYR A 235 10.39 -18.62 -6.52
C TYR A 235 10.72 -18.55 -5.02
N LEU A 236 9.85 -19.02 -4.13
CA LEU A 236 10.08 -19.00 -2.67
C LEU A 236 11.42 -19.63 -2.27
N PRO A 237 11.81 -20.85 -2.76
CA PRO A 237 13.08 -21.46 -2.37
C PRO A 237 14.33 -20.68 -2.81
N LYS A 238 14.18 -19.78 -3.77
CA LYS A 238 15.26 -18.96 -4.36
C LYS A 238 15.34 -17.56 -3.74
N SER A 239 14.44 -17.25 -2.79
CA SER A 239 14.23 -15.92 -2.20
C SER A 239 14.63 -15.89 -0.73
N THR A 240 14.97 -14.71 -0.22
CA THR A 240 15.26 -14.49 1.21
C THR A 240 14.19 -13.63 1.90
N VAL A 241 13.45 -12.85 1.13
CA VAL A 241 12.39 -11.95 1.62
C VAL A 241 11.19 -12.01 0.70
N MET A 242 10.00 -12.05 1.28
CA MET A 242 8.75 -11.83 0.56
C MET A 242 7.94 -10.72 1.22
N MET A 243 7.46 -9.77 0.41
CA MET A 243 6.49 -8.76 0.82
C MET A 243 5.15 -9.00 0.14
N GLY A 244 4.07 -8.96 0.92
CA GLY A 244 2.74 -9.24 0.41
C GLY A 244 1.64 -8.48 1.14
N VAL A 245 0.45 -8.58 0.59
CA VAL A 245 -0.81 -8.22 1.27
C VAL A 245 -1.42 -9.48 1.90
N PRO A 246 -2.31 -9.38 2.89
CA PRO A 246 -2.88 -10.55 3.56
C PRO A 246 -3.43 -11.62 2.62
N THR A 247 -4.09 -11.22 1.53
CA THR A 247 -4.63 -12.17 0.54
C THR A 247 -3.57 -12.99 -0.20
N PHE A 248 -2.30 -12.58 -0.22
CA PHE A 248 -1.22 -13.41 -0.76
C PHE A 248 -0.96 -14.60 0.16
N TYR A 249 -0.95 -14.37 1.46
CA TYR A 249 -0.71 -15.38 2.48
C TYR A 249 -1.85 -16.39 2.55
N THR A 250 -3.10 -15.94 2.51
CA THR A 250 -4.27 -16.85 2.47
C THR A 250 -4.24 -17.78 1.24
N ARG A 251 -3.93 -17.22 0.04
CA ARG A 251 -3.83 -18.02 -1.18
C ARG A 251 -2.64 -19.00 -1.18
N LEU A 252 -1.54 -18.63 -0.53
CA LEU A 252 -0.41 -19.56 -0.36
C LEU A 252 -0.78 -20.72 0.57
N ILE A 253 -1.47 -20.46 1.67
CA ILE A 253 -2.01 -21.48 2.58
C ILE A 253 -2.97 -22.40 1.82
N GLU A 254 -3.97 -21.85 1.14
CA GLU A 254 -4.98 -22.59 0.35
C GLU A 254 -4.38 -23.46 -0.76
N SER A 255 -3.15 -23.19 -1.20
CA SER A 255 -2.51 -23.98 -2.27
C SER A 255 -2.12 -25.40 -1.86
N ASN A 256 -2.09 -25.71 -0.56
CA ASN A 256 -1.59 -26.97 0.01
C ASN A 256 -0.13 -27.32 -0.40
N LYS A 257 0.60 -26.37 -0.99
CA LYS A 257 2.01 -26.53 -1.40
C LYS A 257 2.99 -25.85 -0.45
N LEU A 258 2.46 -24.96 0.42
CA LEU A 258 3.27 -24.21 1.38
C LEU A 258 3.75 -25.12 2.51
N ASN A 259 5.06 -25.12 2.76
CA ASN A 259 5.67 -25.93 3.83
C ASN A 259 7.03 -25.36 4.24
N ILE A 260 7.59 -25.88 5.32
CA ILE A 260 8.91 -25.48 5.86
C ILE A 260 10.03 -25.60 4.80
N GLN A 261 10.00 -26.65 3.97
CA GLN A 261 11.11 -26.92 3.04
C GLN A 261 11.22 -25.85 1.96
N ILE A 262 10.10 -25.39 1.39
CA ILE A 262 10.13 -24.33 0.34
C ILE A 262 10.38 -22.94 0.90
N THR A 263 10.17 -22.74 2.20
CA THR A 263 10.35 -21.43 2.86
C THR A 263 11.67 -21.32 3.64
N LYS A 264 12.48 -22.37 3.71
CA LYS A 264 13.69 -22.45 4.54
C LYS A 264 14.71 -21.33 4.32
N ASN A 265 14.77 -20.78 3.11
CA ASN A 265 15.71 -19.71 2.75
C ASN A 265 15.11 -18.31 3.03
N ILE A 266 13.82 -18.22 3.28
CA ILE A 266 13.18 -16.95 3.63
C ILE A 266 13.54 -16.59 5.07
N ARG A 267 14.08 -15.40 5.29
CA ARG A 267 14.36 -14.87 6.63
C ARG A 267 13.23 -14.01 7.19
N VAL A 268 12.39 -13.43 6.30
CA VAL A 268 11.23 -12.62 6.71
C VAL A 268 10.14 -12.58 5.65
N PHE A 269 8.91 -12.79 6.12
CA PHE A 269 7.68 -12.48 5.40
C PHE A 269 7.09 -11.20 5.99
N ILE A 270 6.77 -10.22 5.13
CA ILE A 270 6.26 -8.91 5.56
C ILE A 270 4.85 -8.71 5.00
N SER A 271 3.89 -8.40 5.86
CA SER A 271 2.51 -8.13 5.49
C SER A 271 2.09 -6.70 5.80
N GLY A 272 1.21 -6.15 4.97
CA GLY A 272 0.58 -4.86 5.21
C GLY A 272 -0.37 -4.42 4.11
N SER A 273 -0.77 -3.17 4.14
CA SER A 273 -1.80 -2.54 3.28
C SER A 273 -3.25 -2.95 3.61
N ALA A 274 -3.46 -4.02 4.35
CA ALA A 274 -4.75 -4.46 4.90
C ALA A 274 -4.51 -5.20 6.23
N PRO A 275 -5.52 -5.35 7.09
CA PRO A 275 -5.41 -6.16 8.30
C PRO A 275 -5.16 -7.63 7.97
N LEU A 276 -4.21 -8.26 8.66
CA LEU A 276 -3.99 -9.70 8.62
C LEU A 276 -4.78 -10.37 9.76
N LEU A 277 -5.53 -11.42 9.44
CA LEU A 277 -6.25 -12.17 10.46
C LEU A 277 -5.28 -12.96 11.34
N SER A 278 -5.52 -12.97 12.65
CA SER A 278 -4.68 -13.72 13.59
C SER A 278 -4.64 -15.22 13.29
N GLU A 279 -5.71 -15.76 12.75
CA GLU A 279 -5.78 -17.18 12.33
C GLU A 279 -4.88 -17.43 11.12
N THR A 280 -4.94 -16.58 10.09
CA THR A 280 -4.02 -16.67 8.93
C THR A 280 -2.56 -16.59 9.39
N HIS A 281 -2.25 -15.73 10.36
CA HIS A 281 -0.90 -15.62 10.92
C HIS A 281 -0.45 -16.94 11.58
N LYS A 282 -1.30 -17.53 12.44
CA LYS A 282 -1.01 -18.79 13.14
C LYS A 282 -0.90 -19.98 12.19
N GLU A 283 -1.81 -20.07 11.22
CA GLU A 283 -1.80 -21.13 10.24
C GLU A 283 -0.55 -21.05 9.35
N PHE A 284 -0.18 -19.85 8.92
CA PHE A 284 1.06 -19.62 8.18
C PHE A 284 2.30 -20.04 8.98
N GLU A 285 2.34 -19.68 10.27
CA GLU A 285 3.42 -20.10 11.19
C GLU A 285 3.47 -21.63 11.32
N SER A 286 2.34 -22.32 11.47
CA SER A 286 2.30 -23.76 11.61
C SER A 286 2.81 -24.51 10.37
N LEU A 287 2.56 -23.97 9.16
CA LEU A 287 2.99 -24.56 7.89
C LEU A 287 4.45 -24.26 7.54
N THR A 288 4.97 -23.11 7.96
CA THR A 288 6.26 -22.59 7.49
C THR A 288 7.31 -22.43 8.57
N GLY A 289 6.92 -22.41 9.83
CA GLY A 289 7.77 -22.01 10.97
C GLY A 289 8.02 -20.49 11.06
N HIS A 290 7.45 -19.67 10.16
CA HIS A 290 7.66 -18.23 10.12
C HIS A 290 6.48 -17.45 10.68
N LYS A 291 6.73 -16.58 11.64
CA LYS A 291 5.79 -15.51 12.03
C LYS A 291 5.86 -14.37 11.01
N ILE A 292 4.73 -13.99 10.44
CA ILE A 292 4.65 -12.87 9.50
C ILE A 292 4.93 -11.56 10.26
N LEU A 293 5.77 -10.70 9.70
CA LEU A 293 6.04 -9.38 10.21
C LEU A 293 4.98 -8.41 9.67
N GLU A 294 4.01 -8.06 10.52
CA GLU A 294 3.00 -7.06 10.19
C GLU A 294 3.54 -5.65 10.41
N ARG A 295 3.13 -4.72 9.54
CA ARG A 295 3.48 -3.30 9.62
C ARG A 295 2.30 -2.44 9.21
N TYR A 296 2.29 -1.17 9.64
CA TYR A 296 1.27 -0.18 9.31
C TYR A 296 1.86 1.02 8.60
N GLY A 297 1.13 1.49 7.61
CA GLY A 297 1.42 2.69 6.87
C GLY A 297 0.29 3.04 5.91
N MET A 298 0.33 4.23 5.38
CA MET A 298 -0.64 4.75 4.41
C MET A 298 0.05 5.67 3.41
N THR A 299 -0.63 6.04 2.34
CA THR A 299 -0.03 6.86 1.28
C THR A 299 0.52 8.17 1.81
N GLU A 300 -0.17 8.79 2.75
CA GLU A 300 0.18 10.08 3.34
C GLU A 300 1.38 10.01 4.31
N THR A 301 1.75 8.82 4.76
CA THR A 301 2.78 8.71 5.80
C THR A 301 3.82 7.62 5.53
N ASN A 302 3.85 7.03 4.33
CA ASN A 302 4.68 5.85 4.08
C ASN A 302 4.48 4.76 5.16
N MET A 303 5.54 4.21 5.74
CA MET A 303 5.45 3.25 6.84
C MET A 303 5.65 3.96 8.17
N ASN A 304 4.79 3.64 9.13
CA ASN A 304 4.72 4.27 10.44
C ASN A 304 5.24 3.37 11.56
N THR A 305 4.85 2.09 11.49
CA THR A 305 5.20 1.08 12.50
C THR A 305 5.61 -0.21 11.84
N SER A 306 6.28 -1.06 12.62
CA SER A 306 6.62 -2.42 12.23
C SER A 306 6.70 -3.31 13.46
N ASN A 307 6.22 -4.55 13.37
CA ASN A 307 6.64 -5.58 14.28
C ASN A 307 8.18 -5.75 14.20
N PRO A 308 8.85 -6.16 15.28
CA PRO A 308 10.29 -6.26 15.30
C PRO A 308 10.81 -7.36 14.37
N TYR A 309 11.97 -7.12 13.75
CA TYR A 309 12.68 -8.17 13.01
C TYR A 309 13.24 -9.21 13.97
N ASP A 310 13.94 -8.75 15.03
CA ASP A 310 14.36 -9.56 16.16
C ASP A 310 13.38 -9.33 17.32
N GLY A 311 12.75 -10.38 17.81
CA GLY A 311 11.77 -10.31 18.89
C GLY A 311 10.42 -10.87 18.53
N GLU A 312 9.43 -10.57 19.35
CA GLU A 312 8.07 -11.09 19.18
C GLU A 312 7.33 -10.38 18.06
N ARG A 313 6.94 -11.11 17.02
CA ARG A 313 5.98 -10.68 16.00
C ARG A 313 4.59 -11.09 16.46
N ARG A 314 3.85 -10.12 16.99
CA ARG A 314 2.56 -10.36 17.63
C ARG A 314 1.41 -10.21 16.66
N ALA A 315 0.69 -11.30 16.42
CA ALA A 315 -0.50 -11.29 15.56
C ALA A 315 -1.55 -10.27 16.03
N GLY A 316 -2.19 -9.57 15.08
CA GLY A 316 -3.19 -8.53 15.36
C GLY A 316 -2.62 -7.21 15.85
N THR A 317 -1.29 -7.06 15.84
CA THR A 317 -0.61 -5.79 16.10
C THR A 317 0.23 -5.39 14.89
N VAL A 318 0.50 -4.09 14.80
CA VAL A 318 1.39 -3.54 13.76
C VAL A 318 2.75 -3.12 14.33
N GLY A 319 3.07 -3.57 15.56
CA GLY A 319 4.35 -3.37 16.23
C GLY A 319 4.55 -1.97 16.79
N PHE A 320 5.79 -1.49 16.71
CA PHE A 320 6.24 -0.24 17.32
C PHE A 320 6.43 0.87 16.29
N PRO A 321 6.33 2.16 16.67
CA PRO A 321 6.72 3.27 15.82
C PRO A 321 8.14 3.09 15.26
N LEU A 322 8.32 3.42 13.97
CA LEU A 322 9.65 3.44 13.38
C LEU A 322 10.50 4.54 14.03
N PRO A 323 11.83 4.39 14.06
CA PRO A 323 12.71 5.42 14.56
C PRO A 323 12.47 6.78 13.89
N GLY A 324 12.43 7.83 14.68
CA GLY A 324 12.14 9.20 14.23
C GLY A 324 10.65 9.49 13.98
N ILE A 325 9.77 8.51 14.08
CA ILE A 325 8.32 8.69 13.95
C ILE A 325 7.67 8.76 15.32
N LYS A 326 6.93 9.83 15.56
CA LYS A 326 6.14 10.02 16.77
C LYS A 326 4.70 9.66 16.49
N ILE A 327 4.13 8.77 17.29
CA ILE A 327 2.73 8.36 17.23
C ILE A 327 2.09 8.64 18.58
N ARG A 328 0.91 9.24 18.56
CA ARG A 328 0.07 9.39 19.75
C ARG A 328 -1.35 8.92 19.46
N ILE A 329 -2.04 8.52 20.50
CA ILE A 329 -3.46 8.21 20.47
C ILE A 329 -4.18 9.35 21.19
N THR A 330 -5.16 9.96 20.54
CA THR A 330 -5.92 11.09 21.09
C THR A 330 -7.40 10.75 21.19
N ASP A 331 -8.07 11.39 22.14
CA ASP A 331 -9.53 11.35 22.21
C ASP A 331 -10.13 12.02 20.96
N THR A 332 -11.15 11.40 20.38
CA THR A 332 -11.79 11.91 19.15
C THR A 332 -12.57 13.21 19.36
N GLU A 333 -12.92 13.55 20.60
CA GLU A 333 -13.71 14.73 20.93
C GLU A 333 -12.89 15.85 21.58
N LYS A 334 -11.91 15.48 22.43
CA LYS A 334 -11.21 16.42 23.32
C LYS A 334 -9.75 16.68 22.94
N ASN A 335 -9.23 16.03 21.90
CA ASN A 335 -7.80 16.13 21.47
C ASN A 335 -6.76 15.89 22.59
N HIS A 336 -7.13 15.21 23.66
CA HIS A 336 -6.20 14.85 24.74
C HIS A 336 -5.53 13.51 24.47
N LYS A 337 -4.24 13.43 24.78
CA LYS A 337 -3.48 12.17 24.67
C LYS A 337 -4.11 11.11 25.59
N MET A 338 -4.40 9.95 25.03
CA MET A 338 -4.97 8.82 25.75
C MET A 338 -3.90 7.99 26.45
N ALA A 339 -4.26 7.37 27.56
CA ALA A 339 -3.45 6.35 28.23
C ALA A 339 -3.38 5.06 27.40
N SER A 340 -2.43 4.19 27.71
CA SER A 340 -2.35 2.84 27.13
C SER A 340 -3.67 2.09 27.30
N GLU A 341 -3.95 1.17 26.40
CA GLU A 341 -5.18 0.35 26.30
C GLU A 341 -6.47 1.14 25.98
N LYS A 342 -6.40 2.46 25.84
CA LYS A 342 -7.56 3.26 25.41
C LYS A 342 -7.54 3.43 23.88
N ILE A 343 -8.72 3.25 23.28
CA ILE A 343 -8.94 3.43 21.84
C ILE A 343 -9.12 4.91 21.54
N GLY A 344 -8.42 5.43 20.54
CA GLY A 344 -8.54 6.79 20.08
C GLY A 344 -8.00 6.99 18.68
N MET A 345 -7.95 8.23 18.22
CA MET A 345 -7.42 8.64 16.93
C MET A 345 -5.91 8.48 16.89
N ILE A 346 -5.39 7.85 15.84
CA ILE A 346 -3.96 7.75 15.60
C ILE A 346 -3.49 9.04 14.93
N GLU A 347 -2.53 9.71 15.54
CA GLU A 347 -1.87 10.90 15.01
C GLU A 347 -0.38 10.67 14.87
N ILE A 348 0.20 11.14 13.76
CA ILE A 348 1.57 10.79 13.35
C ILE A 348 2.35 12.05 12.99
N LYS A 349 3.61 12.13 13.45
CA LYS A 349 4.55 13.17 13.09
C LYS A 349 5.93 12.56 12.82
N GLY A 350 6.55 12.93 11.68
CA GLY A 350 7.87 12.43 11.30
C GLY A 350 8.25 12.86 9.89
N GLU A 351 9.50 12.62 9.50
CA GLU A 351 10.03 12.92 8.17
C GLU A 351 9.35 12.11 7.04
N ASN A 352 8.64 11.06 7.39
CA ASN A 352 7.88 10.20 6.46
C ASN A 352 6.52 10.76 6.07
N VAL A 353 6.02 11.77 6.79
CA VAL A 353 4.70 12.36 6.58
C VAL A 353 4.74 13.29 5.36
N PHE A 354 3.75 13.15 4.48
CA PHE A 354 3.64 13.88 3.21
C PHE A 354 3.56 15.41 3.38
N GLU A 355 3.79 16.13 2.29
CA GLU A 355 3.75 17.61 2.28
C GLU A 355 2.32 18.18 2.15
N GLY A 356 1.32 17.32 2.05
CA GLY A 356 -0.08 17.72 1.89
C GLY A 356 -0.73 17.18 0.62
N TYR A 357 -1.96 17.60 0.37
CA TYR A 357 -2.73 17.21 -0.81
C TYR A 357 -2.58 18.22 -1.95
N TRP A 358 -2.26 17.72 -3.14
CA TRP A 358 -2.08 18.53 -4.35
C TRP A 358 -3.30 19.39 -4.64
N LYS A 359 -3.11 20.72 -4.74
CA LYS A 359 -4.15 21.74 -4.98
C LYS A 359 -5.32 21.69 -3.95
N MET A 360 -5.08 21.24 -2.73
CA MET A 360 -6.09 21.15 -1.68
C MET A 360 -5.53 21.69 -0.34
N SER A 361 -5.17 22.98 -0.28
CA SER A 361 -4.59 23.64 0.90
C SER A 361 -5.46 23.49 2.14
N ASP A 362 -6.77 23.75 2.00
CA ASP A 362 -7.71 23.71 3.13
C ASP A 362 -7.82 22.28 3.67
N LYS A 363 -7.91 21.29 2.77
CA LYS A 363 -7.95 19.89 3.18
C LYS A 363 -6.65 19.42 3.82
N THR A 364 -5.53 19.95 3.36
CA THR A 364 -4.22 19.72 3.99
C THR A 364 -4.22 20.27 5.41
N LYS A 365 -4.61 21.55 5.58
CA LYS A 365 -4.68 22.20 6.90
C LYS A 365 -5.59 21.43 7.86
N GLU A 366 -6.79 21.03 7.44
CA GLU A 366 -7.73 20.21 8.24
C GLU A 366 -7.17 18.83 8.64
N SER A 367 -6.20 18.32 7.92
CA SER A 367 -5.62 17.01 8.16
C SER A 367 -4.46 17.03 9.16
N PHE A 368 -4.06 18.20 9.65
CA PHE A 368 -3.00 18.36 10.64
C PHE A 368 -3.51 19.07 11.88
N THR A 369 -2.97 18.67 13.03
CA THR A 369 -3.17 19.40 14.28
C THR A 369 -2.30 20.67 14.34
N ASP A 370 -2.59 21.60 15.22
CA ASP A 370 -1.83 22.86 15.39
C ASP A 370 -0.35 22.61 15.75
N ASP A 371 -0.06 21.50 16.44
CA ASP A 371 1.29 21.08 16.79
C ASP A 371 1.96 20.17 15.73
N GLY A 372 1.33 20.06 14.54
CA GLY A 372 1.89 19.45 13.33
C GLY A 372 1.86 17.92 13.28
N TYR A 373 0.92 17.28 13.95
CA TYR A 373 0.65 15.86 13.75
C TYR A 373 -0.39 15.68 12.64
N PHE A 374 -0.15 14.72 11.76
CA PHE A 374 -1.13 14.29 10.76
C PHE A 374 -2.18 13.38 11.42
N VAL A 375 -3.46 13.70 11.21
CA VAL A 375 -4.62 12.94 11.71
C VAL A 375 -4.98 11.87 10.69
N THR A 376 -4.66 10.61 11.00
CA THR A 376 -4.74 9.50 10.03
C THR A 376 -6.17 9.10 9.65
N GLY A 377 -7.13 9.38 10.53
CA GLY A 377 -8.48 8.84 10.43
C GLY A 377 -8.57 7.35 10.82
N ASP A 378 -7.47 6.74 11.26
CA ASP A 378 -7.44 5.39 11.82
C ASP A 378 -7.58 5.46 13.34
N LEU A 379 -8.33 4.52 13.90
CA LEU A 379 -8.45 4.33 15.35
C LEU A 379 -7.52 3.19 15.78
N GLY A 380 -6.85 3.38 16.91
CA GLY A 380 -5.95 2.38 17.46
C GLY A 380 -5.74 2.54 18.95
N LYS A 381 -4.96 1.63 19.51
CA LYS A 381 -4.52 1.67 20.89
C LYS A 381 -3.11 1.10 21.03
N PHE A 382 -2.36 1.60 21.99
CA PHE A 382 -1.13 0.96 22.45
C PHE A 382 -1.44 -0.04 23.57
N SER A 383 -0.82 -1.20 23.52
CA SER A 383 -0.73 -2.08 24.68
C SER A 383 0.19 -1.48 25.77
N SER A 384 0.14 -2.03 26.98
CA SER A 384 1.00 -1.59 28.10
C SER A 384 2.50 -1.72 27.80
N ASP A 385 2.88 -2.66 26.95
CA ASP A 385 4.25 -2.92 26.49
C ASP A 385 4.59 -2.26 25.14
N GLY A 386 3.70 -1.37 24.62
CA GLY A 386 3.97 -0.45 23.53
C GLY A 386 3.65 -0.95 22.12
N TYR A 387 3.04 -2.12 21.92
CA TYR A 387 2.57 -2.53 20.61
C TYR A 387 1.33 -1.73 20.17
N LEU A 388 1.34 -1.24 18.94
CA LEU A 388 0.17 -0.59 18.34
C LEU A 388 -0.75 -1.62 17.71
N SER A 389 -2.04 -1.54 18.01
CA SER A 389 -3.11 -2.28 17.32
C SER A 389 -4.03 -1.30 16.59
N ILE A 390 -4.34 -1.60 15.32
CA ILE A 390 -5.31 -0.84 14.54
C ILE A 390 -6.69 -1.44 14.78
N ILE A 391 -7.61 -0.61 15.27
CA ILE A 391 -8.99 -1.03 15.61
C ILE A 391 -9.94 -0.80 14.43
N GLY A 392 -9.65 0.19 13.58
CA GLY A 392 -10.47 0.46 12.40
C GLY A 392 -10.33 1.89 11.89
N ARG A 393 -11.27 2.27 11.02
CA ARG A 393 -11.40 3.65 10.54
C ARG A 393 -12.43 4.40 11.37
N ASN A 394 -12.13 5.63 11.73
CA ASN A 394 -13.08 6.48 12.46
C ASN A 394 -14.43 6.61 11.71
N LYS A 395 -14.39 6.78 10.40
CA LYS A 395 -15.59 6.84 9.54
C LYS A 395 -16.38 5.52 9.43
N ASP A 396 -15.78 4.39 9.82
CA ASP A 396 -16.42 3.07 9.84
C ASP A 396 -16.98 2.73 11.22
N LEU A 397 -16.75 3.61 12.21
CA LEU A 397 -17.35 3.53 13.53
C LEU A 397 -18.87 3.54 13.37
N ILE A 398 -19.55 2.59 14.01
CA ILE A 398 -21.01 2.49 14.00
C ILE A 398 -21.54 3.19 15.22
N ILE A 399 -22.44 4.14 15.03
CA ILE A 399 -23.11 4.85 16.14
C ILE A 399 -24.53 4.31 16.25
N SER A 400 -24.73 3.39 17.18
CA SER A 400 -26.04 2.73 17.39
C SER A 400 -26.60 3.06 18.76
N GLY A 401 -27.74 3.74 18.78
CA GLY A 401 -28.38 4.16 20.03
C GLY A 401 -27.48 5.07 20.89
N GLY A 402 -26.64 5.88 20.28
CA GLY A 402 -25.70 6.77 20.97
C GLY A 402 -24.42 6.07 21.47
N LEU A 403 -24.24 4.79 21.17
CA LEU A 403 -23.06 4.02 21.58
C LEU A 403 -22.10 3.82 20.41
N ASN A 404 -20.81 4.02 20.66
CA ASN A 404 -19.75 3.77 19.70
C ASN A 404 -19.43 2.27 19.61
N ILE A 405 -19.62 1.68 18.41
CA ILE A 405 -19.37 0.28 18.14
C ILE A 405 -18.25 0.18 17.10
N TYR A 406 -17.19 -0.50 17.47
CA TYR A 406 -16.03 -0.72 16.60
C TYR A 406 -16.22 -2.01 15.79
N PRO A 407 -16.40 -1.92 14.45
CA PRO A 407 -16.65 -3.09 13.61
C PRO A 407 -15.65 -4.22 13.83
N LYS A 408 -14.38 -3.90 14.02
CA LYS A 408 -13.31 -4.88 14.19
C LYS A 408 -13.47 -5.78 15.41
N GLU A 409 -14.07 -5.28 16.49
CA GLU A 409 -14.32 -6.09 17.69
C GLU A 409 -15.30 -7.23 17.37
N ILE A 410 -16.28 -6.96 16.53
CA ILE A 410 -17.30 -7.94 16.12
C ILE A 410 -16.72 -8.88 15.05
N GLU A 411 -15.99 -8.33 14.08
CA GLU A 411 -15.30 -9.09 13.04
C GLU A 411 -14.37 -10.14 13.64
N VAL A 412 -13.55 -9.79 14.63
CA VAL A 412 -12.64 -10.74 15.30
C VAL A 412 -13.38 -11.89 15.95
N VAL A 413 -14.54 -11.64 16.55
CA VAL A 413 -15.34 -12.71 17.18
C VAL A 413 -15.93 -13.65 16.14
N ILE A 414 -16.44 -13.10 15.03
CA ILE A 414 -17.07 -13.89 13.97
C ILE A 414 -16.00 -14.61 13.12
N ASP A 415 -14.90 -13.93 12.79
CA ASP A 415 -13.77 -14.53 12.05
C ASP A 415 -13.12 -15.71 12.81
N GLY A 416 -13.20 -15.73 14.16
CA GLY A 416 -12.74 -16.84 15.00
C GLY A 416 -13.67 -18.04 15.05
N ILE A 417 -14.75 -18.09 14.28
CA ILE A 417 -15.69 -19.22 14.20
C ILE A 417 -15.20 -20.17 13.10
N ASN A 418 -15.10 -21.47 13.44
CA ASN A 418 -14.71 -22.49 12.46
C ASN A 418 -15.57 -22.43 11.20
N ASN A 419 -14.95 -22.54 10.02
CA ASN A 419 -15.56 -22.45 8.70
C ASN A 419 -16.10 -21.07 8.30
N VAL A 420 -15.87 -20.01 9.09
CA VAL A 420 -15.96 -18.63 8.65
C VAL A 420 -14.62 -18.24 8.02
N LYS A 421 -14.65 -17.72 6.80
CA LYS A 421 -13.43 -17.29 6.08
C LYS A 421 -13.07 -15.83 6.40
N GLU A 422 -14.07 -14.96 6.38
CA GLU A 422 -13.90 -13.54 6.65
C GLU A 422 -15.23 -12.84 6.91
N THR A 423 -15.18 -11.72 7.63
CA THR A 423 -16.35 -10.91 7.97
C THR A 423 -16.08 -9.44 7.74
N ALA A 424 -17.07 -8.72 7.25
CA ALA A 424 -17.11 -7.26 7.26
C ALA A 424 -18.34 -6.77 8.03
N VAL A 425 -18.11 -5.99 9.07
CA VAL A 425 -19.19 -5.39 9.86
C VAL A 425 -19.38 -3.94 9.44
N ILE A 426 -20.65 -3.56 9.20
CA ILE A 426 -21.06 -2.23 8.74
C ILE A 426 -22.22 -1.70 9.57
N GLY A 427 -22.30 -0.37 9.68
CA GLY A 427 -23.51 0.35 10.13
C GLY A 427 -24.45 0.54 8.94
N VAL A 428 -25.72 0.25 9.15
CA VAL A 428 -26.80 0.47 8.18
C VAL A 428 -27.89 1.31 8.84
N THR A 429 -28.43 2.28 8.13
CA THR A 429 -29.46 3.19 8.66
C THR A 429 -30.63 2.44 9.31
N HIS A 430 -31.02 2.85 10.51
CA HIS A 430 -32.11 2.26 11.29
C HIS A 430 -32.93 3.35 11.98
N LYS A 431 -34.25 3.25 11.95
CA LYS A 431 -35.17 4.31 12.44
C LYS A 431 -34.96 4.65 13.91
N ASP A 432 -34.79 3.64 14.78
CA ASP A 432 -34.70 3.83 16.23
C ASP A 432 -33.28 4.05 16.75
N PHE A 433 -32.27 3.45 16.09
CA PHE A 433 -30.90 3.41 16.59
C PHE A 433 -29.97 4.37 15.85
N GLY A 434 -30.42 5.07 14.79
CA GLY A 434 -29.56 5.79 13.85
C GLY A 434 -28.85 4.80 12.91
N GLU A 435 -28.02 3.91 13.46
CA GLU A 435 -27.42 2.82 12.72
C GLU A 435 -27.66 1.47 13.43
N ALA A 436 -27.89 0.42 12.63
CA ALA A 436 -27.89 -0.97 13.09
C ALA A 436 -26.62 -1.70 12.63
N VAL A 437 -26.09 -2.54 13.48
CA VAL A 437 -24.94 -3.39 13.17
C VAL A 437 -25.36 -4.51 12.22
N VAL A 438 -24.67 -4.64 11.09
CA VAL A 438 -24.88 -5.72 10.11
C VAL A 438 -23.53 -6.41 9.86
N ALA A 439 -23.51 -7.74 9.98
CA ALA A 439 -22.36 -8.56 9.65
C ALA A 439 -22.52 -9.18 8.26
N VAL A 440 -21.59 -8.92 7.35
CA VAL A 440 -21.51 -9.56 6.02
C VAL A 440 -20.42 -10.61 6.07
N VAL A 441 -20.79 -11.87 5.92
CA VAL A 441 -19.95 -13.03 6.25
C VAL A 441 -19.71 -13.89 5.02
N VAL A 442 -18.45 -14.27 4.81
CA VAL A 442 -18.04 -15.33 3.87
C VAL A 442 -17.76 -16.59 4.68
N ALA A 443 -18.56 -17.63 4.49
CA ALA A 443 -18.45 -18.88 5.23
C ALA A 443 -18.94 -20.09 4.41
N ASP A 444 -18.55 -21.28 4.86
CA ASP A 444 -19.12 -22.54 4.37
C ASP A 444 -20.57 -22.70 4.93
N ARG A 445 -21.55 -22.38 4.10
CA ARG A 445 -22.96 -22.36 4.50
C ARG A 445 -23.56 -23.73 4.85
N GLU A 446 -22.90 -24.80 4.48
CA GLU A 446 -23.33 -26.16 4.90
C GLU A 446 -22.95 -26.43 6.36
N LYS A 447 -21.91 -25.71 6.88
CA LYS A 447 -21.37 -25.89 8.23
C LYS A 447 -21.67 -24.75 9.18
N VAL A 448 -22.00 -23.55 8.66
CA VAL A 448 -22.22 -22.34 9.48
C VAL A 448 -23.55 -21.70 9.13
N SER A 449 -24.40 -21.52 10.14
CA SER A 449 -25.69 -20.84 10.04
C SER A 449 -25.68 -19.48 10.72
N GLU A 450 -26.69 -18.63 10.43
CA GLU A 450 -26.89 -17.37 11.13
C GLU A 450 -27.09 -17.59 12.65
N SER A 451 -27.85 -18.62 13.03
CA SER A 451 -28.08 -18.97 14.44
C SER A 451 -26.79 -19.37 15.16
N SER A 452 -25.94 -20.21 14.55
CA SER A 452 -24.69 -20.64 15.17
C SER A 452 -23.70 -19.47 15.37
N ILE A 453 -23.65 -18.52 14.45
CA ILE A 453 -22.86 -17.29 14.64
C ILE A 453 -23.43 -16.46 15.78
N MET A 454 -24.77 -16.26 15.81
CA MET A 454 -25.43 -15.44 16.83
C MET A 454 -25.27 -16.03 18.24
N GLU A 455 -25.33 -17.32 18.42
CA GLU A 455 -25.05 -17.97 19.71
C GLU A 455 -23.69 -17.61 20.26
N ILE A 456 -22.64 -17.70 19.42
CA ILE A 456 -21.26 -17.33 19.81
C ILE A 456 -21.13 -15.83 20.09
N VAL A 457 -21.70 -15.00 19.23
CA VAL A 457 -21.69 -13.54 19.38
C VAL A 457 -22.38 -13.12 20.68
N GLN A 458 -23.54 -13.73 21.02
CA GLN A 458 -24.28 -13.44 22.25
C GLN A 458 -23.50 -13.77 23.52
N THR A 459 -22.67 -14.81 23.48
CA THR A 459 -21.84 -15.16 24.63
C THR A 459 -20.60 -14.29 24.79
N LYS A 460 -20.09 -13.73 23.70
CA LYS A 460 -18.79 -12.98 23.69
C LYS A 460 -18.94 -11.47 23.63
N LEU A 461 -20.07 -10.95 23.17
CA LEU A 461 -20.26 -9.52 22.95
C LEU A 461 -21.50 -8.97 23.68
N ALA A 462 -21.37 -7.74 24.22
CA ALA A 462 -22.48 -7.04 24.81
C ALA A 462 -23.63 -6.85 23.79
N LYS A 463 -24.89 -6.86 24.26
CA LYS A 463 -26.09 -6.83 23.44
C LYS A 463 -26.13 -5.72 22.38
N PHE A 464 -25.61 -4.55 22.69
CA PHE A 464 -25.58 -3.42 21.75
C PHE A 464 -24.58 -3.59 20.60
N LYS A 465 -23.56 -4.45 20.75
CA LYS A 465 -22.57 -4.79 19.70
C LYS A 465 -23.04 -5.92 18.79
N GLN A 466 -24.08 -6.65 19.17
CA GLN A 466 -24.53 -7.82 18.42
C GLN A 466 -25.18 -7.39 17.10
N PRO A 467 -24.82 -8.05 15.97
CA PRO A 467 -25.44 -7.78 14.68
C PRO A 467 -26.96 -7.96 14.73
N LYS A 468 -27.70 -7.01 14.16
CA LYS A 468 -29.14 -7.15 13.96
C LYS A 468 -29.47 -8.05 12.77
N LYS A 469 -28.51 -8.21 11.86
CA LYS A 469 -28.60 -9.09 10.68
C LYS A 469 -27.26 -9.64 10.31
N ILE A 470 -27.22 -10.92 9.93
CA ILE A 470 -26.09 -11.58 9.29
C ILE A 470 -26.46 -11.83 7.83
N ILE A 471 -25.58 -11.47 6.92
CA ILE A 471 -25.74 -11.64 5.47
C ILE A 471 -24.59 -12.49 4.96
N PHE A 472 -24.88 -13.62 4.35
CA PHE A 472 -23.88 -14.46 3.72
C PHE A 472 -23.64 -14.03 2.28
N VAL A 473 -22.35 -13.95 1.90
CA VAL A 473 -21.90 -13.64 0.54
C VAL A 473 -20.79 -14.59 0.12
N ASN A 474 -20.60 -14.74 -1.19
CA ASN A 474 -19.52 -15.60 -1.72
C ASN A 474 -18.13 -14.95 -1.57
N ALA A 475 -18.06 -13.62 -1.64
CA ALA A 475 -16.83 -12.86 -1.44
C ALA A 475 -17.14 -11.41 -1.00
N LEU A 476 -16.25 -10.81 -0.22
CA LEU A 476 -16.33 -9.38 0.12
C LEU A 476 -15.77 -8.53 -1.04
N PRO A 477 -16.40 -7.37 -1.35
CA PRO A 477 -15.88 -6.45 -2.37
C PRO A 477 -14.53 -5.87 -1.93
N ARG A 478 -13.54 -5.93 -2.81
CA ARG A 478 -12.17 -5.47 -2.52
C ARG A 478 -11.65 -4.54 -3.62
N ASN A 479 -10.79 -3.63 -3.22
CA ASN A 479 -10.00 -2.87 -4.17
C ASN A 479 -8.77 -3.67 -4.65
N ALA A 480 -8.01 -3.12 -5.59
CA ALA A 480 -6.81 -3.76 -6.17
C ALA A 480 -5.72 -4.11 -5.14
N MET A 481 -5.75 -3.50 -3.95
CA MET A 481 -4.85 -3.82 -2.82
C MET A 481 -5.45 -4.84 -1.84
N GLY A 482 -6.53 -5.50 -2.19
CA GLY A 482 -7.18 -6.49 -1.34
C GLY A 482 -7.96 -5.89 -0.16
N LYS A 483 -8.13 -4.57 -0.08
CA LYS A 483 -8.85 -3.90 1.01
C LYS A 483 -10.34 -3.96 0.80
N VAL A 484 -11.07 -4.43 1.81
CA VAL A 484 -12.55 -4.52 1.79
C VAL A 484 -13.16 -3.12 1.63
N GLN A 485 -14.08 -3.00 0.67
CA GLN A 485 -14.80 -1.75 0.36
C GLN A 485 -16.12 -1.69 1.13
N LYS A 486 -16.06 -1.38 2.44
CA LYS A 486 -17.25 -1.30 3.31
C LYS A 486 -18.30 -0.31 2.81
N GLN A 487 -17.90 0.76 2.11
CA GLN A 487 -18.85 1.71 1.54
C GLN A 487 -19.76 1.06 0.49
N ASN A 488 -19.22 0.15 -0.34
CA ASN A 488 -20.02 -0.59 -1.31
C ASN A 488 -21.04 -1.50 -0.60
N LEU A 489 -20.64 -2.13 0.51
CA LEU A 489 -21.55 -2.93 1.32
C LEU A 489 -22.66 -2.06 1.95
N ARG A 490 -22.31 -0.89 2.51
CA ARG A 490 -23.32 0.05 3.02
C ARG A 490 -24.32 0.45 1.94
N ASN A 491 -23.84 0.80 0.75
CA ASN A 491 -24.71 1.18 -0.37
C ASN A 491 -25.65 0.05 -0.78
N ASN A 492 -25.17 -1.18 -0.79
CA ASN A 492 -25.97 -2.36 -1.19
C ASN A 492 -27.05 -2.69 -0.15
N TYR A 493 -26.81 -2.40 1.12
CA TYR A 493 -27.70 -2.79 2.22
C TYR A 493 -28.38 -1.62 2.93
N ASN A 494 -28.28 -0.40 2.39
CA ASN A 494 -28.81 0.83 3.02
C ASN A 494 -30.32 0.83 3.30
N LYS A 495 -31.09 -0.04 2.62
CA LYS A 495 -32.55 -0.18 2.78
C LYS A 495 -32.97 -1.40 3.60
N LEU A 496 -32.01 -2.08 4.25
CA LEU A 496 -32.28 -3.36 4.93
C LEU A 496 -33.30 -3.27 6.07
N PHE A 497 -33.40 -2.10 6.71
CA PHE A 497 -34.29 -1.84 7.86
C PHE A 497 -35.31 -0.72 7.58
N ASN A 498 -35.48 -0.34 6.32
CA ASN A 498 -36.47 0.66 5.88
C ASN A 498 -37.72 -0.02 5.32
#